data_5b314b8a85e2cd9bc20baf0fdd270dec
#
_entry.id   5b314b8a85e2cd9bc20baf0fdd270dec
#
_cell.length_a   1.000
_cell.length_b   1.000
_cell.length_c   1.000
_cell.angle_alpha   90.00
_cell.angle_beta   90.00
_cell.angle_gamma   90.00
#
_symmetry.space_group_name_H-M   'P 1'
#
loop_
_entity.id
_entity.type
_entity.pdbx_description
1 polymer ?
#
loop_
_entity_poly.entity_id
_entity_poly.type
_entity_poly.pdbx_seq_one_letter_code
_entity_poly.pdbx_strand_id
1 'polypeptide(L)'
;MTQQWDAGRLDSDLDGVAFDTLAVRAGQHRTPEGEHSDPLFFTSSYVFRTAADAAARFAGEVPGNVYSRYTNPTVRAFEERIAALEGAEQAVATSTGMSAILSIVMALCSAGDHVLVSQSVFGSTISLFEKYFKRFGVQVDYVPLVDLGGWDKAIKPNTKLLFVESPSNPLAELVDIGA
;
A
#
# COMPACT_ATOMS: atom_id res chain seq x y z
N MET A 1 -6.47 1.42 45.57
CA MET A 1 -5.66 1.72 44.39
C MET A 1 -6.46 1.26 43.21
N THR A 2 -7.07 2.16 42.46
CA THR A 2 -7.74 1.85 41.21
C THR A 2 -6.64 1.53 40.20
N GLN A 3 -6.55 0.27 39.78
CA GLN A 3 -5.65 -0.14 38.72
C GLN A 3 -6.09 0.63 37.46
N GLN A 4 -5.22 1.49 36.95
CA GLN A 4 -5.52 2.26 35.75
C GLN A 4 -5.69 1.28 34.59
N TRP A 5 -6.85 1.30 33.95
CA TRP A 5 -7.14 0.48 32.79
C TRP A 5 -6.20 0.85 31.65
N ASP A 6 -5.51 -0.14 31.10
CA ASP A 6 -4.60 0.02 29.97
C ASP A 6 -5.05 -0.92 28.85
N ALA A 7 -5.75 -0.37 27.88
CA ALA A 7 -6.27 -1.12 26.73
C ALA A 7 -5.17 -1.69 25.83
N GLY A 8 -4.00 -1.05 25.77
CA GLY A 8 -2.86 -1.51 24.98
C GLY A 8 -2.31 -2.86 25.42
N ARG A 9 -2.54 -3.26 26.69
CA ARG A 9 -2.19 -4.59 27.17
C ARG A 9 -3.04 -5.72 26.61
N LEU A 10 -4.13 -5.40 25.90
CA LEU A 10 -5.00 -6.36 25.25
C LEU A 10 -4.65 -6.56 23.77
N ASP A 11 -3.71 -5.78 23.24
CA ASP A 11 -3.23 -5.99 21.90
C ASP A 11 -2.43 -7.30 21.86
N SER A 12 -2.78 -8.15 20.92
CA SER A 12 -2.21 -9.49 20.81
C SER A 12 -0.80 -9.41 20.23
N ASP A 13 0.10 -10.21 20.76
CA ASP A 13 1.33 -10.56 20.07
C ASP A 13 0.93 -11.37 18.83
N LEU A 14 1.36 -10.92 17.64
CA LEU A 14 1.00 -11.51 16.35
C LEU A 14 2.16 -12.27 15.71
N ASP A 15 3.26 -12.46 16.43
CA ASP A 15 4.38 -13.23 15.91
C ASP A 15 4.02 -14.71 15.75
N GLY A 16 4.21 -15.21 14.54
CA GLY A 16 3.98 -16.62 14.20
C GLY A 16 2.53 -17.08 14.19
N VAL A 17 1.55 -16.19 14.24
CA VAL A 17 0.13 -16.55 14.13
C VAL A 17 -0.27 -16.90 12.68
N ALA A 18 -1.37 -17.64 12.52
CA ALA A 18 -1.91 -18.01 11.22
C ALA A 18 -2.40 -16.79 10.42
N PHE A 19 -2.35 -16.88 9.10
CA PHE A 19 -2.82 -15.85 8.16
C PHE A 19 -4.22 -15.32 8.49
N ASP A 20 -5.16 -16.23 8.80
CA ASP A 20 -6.53 -15.86 9.16
C ASP A 20 -6.60 -14.99 10.44
N THR A 21 -5.69 -15.22 11.38
CA THR A 21 -5.58 -14.41 12.59
C THR A 21 -5.01 -13.02 12.26
N LEU A 22 -3.99 -12.94 11.40
CA LEU A 22 -3.47 -11.66 10.90
C LEU A 22 -4.57 -10.87 10.18
N ALA A 23 -5.36 -11.52 9.32
CA ALA A 23 -6.45 -10.87 8.57
C ALA A 23 -7.49 -10.19 9.48
N VAL A 24 -7.65 -10.68 10.71
CA VAL A 24 -8.62 -10.12 11.68
C VAL A 24 -7.97 -9.17 12.67
N ARG A 25 -6.70 -9.39 13.06
CA ARG A 25 -6.10 -8.73 14.22
C ARG A 25 -4.99 -7.74 13.88
N ALA A 26 -4.28 -7.90 12.77
CA ALA A 26 -3.20 -6.99 12.42
C ALA A 26 -3.71 -5.55 12.24
N GLY A 27 -2.94 -4.57 12.68
CA GLY A 27 -3.28 -3.15 12.62
C GLY A 27 -4.38 -2.72 13.61
N GLN A 28 -4.84 -3.60 14.50
CA GLN A 28 -5.83 -3.25 15.52
C GLN A 28 -5.15 -2.60 16.72
N HIS A 29 -5.39 -1.30 16.91
CA HIS A 29 -4.93 -0.53 18.07
C HIS A 29 -6.13 -0.03 18.85
N ARG A 30 -6.32 -0.54 20.08
CA ARG A 30 -7.42 -0.15 20.94
C ARG A 30 -7.23 1.24 21.51
N THR A 31 -8.32 1.99 21.56
CA THR A 31 -8.36 3.25 22.29
C THR A 31 -8.47 2.98 23.81
N PRO A 32 -8.37 4.01 24.67
CA PRO A 32 -8.61 3.85 26.10
C PRO A 32 -9.99 3.27 26.45
N GLU A 33 -10.95 3.26 25.52
CA GLU A 33 -12.29 2.67 25.71
C GLU A 33 -12.28 1.14 25.67
N GLY A 34 -11.21 0.51 25.11
CA GLY A 34 -11.02 -0.93 25.05
C GLY A 34 -12.01 -1.65 24.12
N GLU A 35 -12.42 -1.00 23.06
CA GLU A 35 -13.34 -1.53 22.04
C GLU A 35 -12.82 -2.82 21.41
N HIS A 36 -13.76 -3.70 21.01
CA HIS A 36 -13.43 -4.97 20.37
C HIS A 36 -13.12 -4.80 18.87
N SER A 37 -13.85 -3.95 18.17
CA SER A 37 -13.70 -3.69 16.73
C SER A 37 -12.98 -2.37 16.50
N ASP A 38 -12.28 -2.24 15.37
CA ASP A 38 -11.57 -1.00 15.02
C ASP A 38 -12.54 0.19 14.96
N PRO A 39 -12.29 1.28 15.69
CA PRO A 39 -13.13 2.47 15.62
C PRO A 39 -12.90 3.23 14.32
N LEU A 40 -13.93 3.93 13.84
CA LEU A 40 -13.84 4.79 12.66
C LEU A 40 -13.59 6.25 13.08
N PHE A 41 -12.47 6.80 12.65
CA PHE A 41 -12.06 8.18 12.93
C PHE A 41 -12.50 9.12 11.80
N PHE A 42 -13.73 9.62 11.86
CA PHE A 42 -14.27 10.62 10.93
C PHE A 42 -13.85 12.02 11.33
N THR A 43 -12.57 12.33 11.18
CA THR A 43 -12.05 13.67 11.46
C THR A 43 -11.04 14.07 10.39
N SER A 44 -10.94 15.39 10.13
CA SER A 44 -9.94 15.95 9.24
C SER A 44 -8.66 16.37 9.97
N SER A 45 -8.77 16.75 11.25
CA SER A 45 -7.67 17.31 12.04
C SER A 45 -7.71 16.84 13.48
N TYR A 46 -6.62 17.06 14.19
CA TYR A 46 -6.40 16.62 15.57
C TYR A 46 -6.06 17.82 16.45
N VAL A 47 -6.36 17.71 17.75
CA VAL A 47 -6.08 18.75 18.73
C VAL A 47 -4.67 18.55 19.30
N PHE A 48 -3.95 19.65 19.50
CA PHE A 48 -2.62 19.67 20.09
C PHE A 48 -2.66 20.34 21.47
N ARG A 49 -1.79 19.92 22.37
CA ARG A 49 -1.72 20.48 23.71
C ARG A 49 -1.13 21.90 23.71
N THR A 50 -0.15 22.14 22.85
CA THR A 50 0.55 23.42 22.70
C THR A 50 0.95 23.64 21.23
N ALA A 51 1.28 24.88 20.86
CA ALA A 51 1.86 25.17 19.54
C ALA A 51 3.20 24.45 19.30
N ALA A 52 4.00 24.26 20.34
CA ALA A 52 5.25 23.50 20.24
C ALA A 52 5.00 22.01 19.95
N ASP A 53 3.99 21.38 20.61
CA ASP A 53 3.57 20.01 20.32
C ASP A 53 3.11 19.88 18.85
N ALA A 54 2.32 20.83 18.36
CA ALA A 54 1.91 20.85 16.97
C ALA A 54 3.11 20.93 16.03
N ALA A 55 4.04 21.86 16.24
CA ALA A 55 5.23 22.04 15.42
C ALA A 55 6.09 20.75 15.36
N ALA A 56 6.35 20.12 16.50
CA ALA A 56 7.14 18.89 16.60
C ALA A 56 6.49 17.72 15.85
N ARG A 57 5.15 17.57 15.92
CA ARG A 57 4.42 16.53 15.18
C ARG A 57 4.41 16.79 13.68
N PHE A 58 4.22 18.02 13.23
CA PHE A 58 4.31 18.38 11.82
C PHE A 58 5.72 18.21 11.26
N ALA A 59 6.76 18.40 12.07
CA ALA A 59 8.15 18.14 11.71
C ALA A 59 8.53 16.64 11.73
N GLY A 60 7.65 15.76 12.24
CA GLY A 60 7.95 14.33 12.41
C GLY A 60 8.91 14.01 13.57
N GLU A 61 9.20 14.98 14.44
CA GLU A 61 10.08 14.81 15.59
C GLU A 61 9.39 14.04 16.74
N VAL A 62 8.08 14.13 16.81
CA VAL A 62 7.23 13.43 17.78
C VAL A 62 6.14 12.67 17.03
N PRO A 63 5.91 11.38 17.33
CA PRO A 63 4.85 10.61 16.69
C PRO A 63 3.48 11.14 17.08
N GLY A 64 2.51 11.04 16.17
CA GLY A 64 1.12 11.41 16.42
C GLY A 64 0.37 11.82 15.16
N ASN A 65 -0.94 11.93 15.31
CA ASN A 65 -1.80 12.35 14.20
C ASN A 65 -1.81 13.88 14.10
N VAL A 66 -1.76 14.39 12.86
CA VAL A 66 -1.75 15.84 12.58
C VAL A 66 -2.93 16.26 11.71
N TYR A 67 -3.16 15.55 10.62
CA TYR A 67 -4.23 15.80 9.66
C TYR A 67 -4.52 14.50 8.89
N SER A 68 -5.79 14.16 8.67
CA SER A 68 -6.18 12.84 8.15
C SER A 68 -5.66 12.50 6.76
N ARG A 69 -5.23 13.48 5.95
CA ARG A 69 -4.54 13.22 4.68
C ARG A 69 -3.15 12.59 4.88
N TYR A 70 -2.49 12.88 6.01
CA TYR A 70 -1.16 12.34 6.35
C TYR A 70 -1.26 11.14 7.29
N THR A 71 -2.10 11.26 8.31
CA THR A 71 -2.22 10.24 9.36
C THR A 71 -3.67 10.16 9.85
N ASN A 72 -4.27 8.99 9.72
CA ASN A 72 -5.58 8.69 10.27
C ASN A 72 -5.57 7.27 10.83
N PRO A 73 -6.00 7.03 12.09
CA PRO A 73 -5.96 5.70 12.69
C PRO A 73 -6.72 4.64 11.90
N THR A 74 -7.85 4.98 11.28
CA THR A 74 -8.60 4.04 10.43
C THR A 74 -7.82 3.61 9.20
N VAL A 75 -7.17 4.58 8.52
CA VAL A 75 -6.34 4.29 7.34
C VAL A 75 -5.11 3.49 7.75
N ARG A 76 -4.45 3.88 8.84
CA ARG A 76 -3.29 3.17 9.38
C ARG A 76 -3.60 1.73 9.73
N ALA A 77 -4.74 1.44 10.38
CA ALA A 77 -5.16 0.08 10.69
C ALA A 77 -5.29 -0.79 9.44
N PHE A 78 -5.80 -0.23 8.34
CA PHE A 78 -5.85 -0.91 7.04
C PHE A 78 -4.44 -1.14 6.47
N GLU A 79 -3.58 -0.13 6.45
CA GLU A 79 -2.21 -0.20 5.93
C GLU A 79 -1.38 -1.24 6.67
N GLU A 80 -1.39 -1.23 8.00
CA GLU A 80 -0.68 -2.20 8.84
C GLU A 80 -1.20 -3.63 8.63
N ARG A 81 -2.52 -3.81 8.46
CA ARG A 81 -3.12 -5.12 8.18
C ARG A 81 -2.68 -5.67 6.83
N ILE A 82 -2.73 -4.86 5.78
CA ILE A 82 -2.27 -5.27 4.45
C ILE A 82 -0.77 -5.56 4.47
N ALA A 83 0.05 -4.72 5.09
CA ALA A 83 1.48 -4.97 5.22
C ALA A 83 1.76 -6.31 5.92
N ALA A 84 1.05 -6.62 7.01
CA ALA A 84 1.21 -7.89 7.72
C ALA A 84 0.81 -9.10 6.87
N LEU A 85 -0.28 -9.01 6.09
CA LEU A 85 -0.75 -10.07 5.21
C LEU A 85 0.19 -10.33 4.03
N GLU A 86 0.81 -9.29 3.50
CA GLU A 86 1.76 -9.37 2.38
C GLU A 86 3.21 -9.64 2.84
N GLY A 87 3.46 -9.69 4.17
CA GLY A 87 4.82 -9.78 4.71
C GLY A 87 5.69 -8.59 4.36
N ALA A 88 5.08 -7.42 4.13
CA ALA A 88 5.74 -6.18 3.77
C ALA A 88 6.07 -5.34 5.00
N GLU A 89 7.10 -4.49 4.86
CA GLU A 89 7.49 -3.54 5.92
C GLU A 89 6.43 -2.46 6.13
N GLN A 90 5.82 -1.98 5.04
CA GLN A 90 4.79 -0.93 5.06
C GLN A 90 3.83 -1.09 3.89
N ALA A 91 2.63 -0.54 4.03
CA ALA A 91 1.68 -0.34 2.95
C ALA A 91 1.21 1.12 2.92
N VAL A 92 0.79 1.60 1.77
CA VAL A 92 0.23 2.93 1.57
C VAL A 92 -1.15 2.79 0.93
N ALA A 93 -2.18 3.24 1.63
CA ALA A 93 -3.54 3.24 1.11
C ALA A 93 -3.77 4.38 0.12
N THR A 94 -4.48 4.08 -0.95
CA THR A 94 -4.92 5.07 -1.93
C THR A 94 -6.44 4.98 -2.13
N SER A 95 -7.03 6.00 -2.72
CA SER A 95 -8.48 6.07 -2.92
C SER A 95 -9.03 5.04 -3.92
N THR A 96 -8.18 4.50 -4.80
CA THR A 96 -8.55 3.50 -5.82
C THR A 96 -7.34 2.66 -6.21
N GLY A 97 -7.56 1.43 -6.73
CA GLY A 97 -6.49 0.62 -7.32
C GLY A 97 -5.74 1.33 -8.45
N MET A 98 -6.44 2.11 -9.28
CA MET A 98 -5.79 2.91 -10.35
C MET A 98 -4.86 3.99 -9.78
N SER A 99 -5.20 4.61 -8.65
CA SER A 99 -4.30 5.55 -8.00
C SER A 99 -3.10 4.84 -7.33
N ALA A 100 -3.27 3.60 -6.87
CA ALA A 100 -2.15 2.79 -6.41
C ALA A 100 -1.14 2.53 -7.55
N ILE A 101 -1.62 2.07 -8.71
CA ILE A 101 -0.77 1.83 -9.89
C ILE A 101 -0.08 3.13 -10.34
N LEU A 102 -0.82 4.24 -10.39
CA LEU A 102 -0.24 5.56 -10.71
C LEU A 102 0.88 5.92 -9.73
N SER A 103 0.64 5.76 -8.44
CA SER A 103 1.60 6.11 -7.39
C SER A 103 2.87 5.26 -7.47
N ILE A 104 2.76 3.95 -7.74
CA ILE A 104 3.90 3.05 -7.90
C ILE A 104 4.80 3.51 -9.05
N VAL A 105 4.23 3.76 -10.23
CA VAL A 105 5.02 4.19 -11.39
C VAL A 105 5.64 5.56 -11.17
N MET A 106 4.89 6.51 -10.59
CA MET A 106 5.40 7.85 -10.27
C MET A 106 6.52 7.83 -9.21
N ALA A 107 6.51 6.87 -8.30
CA ALA A 107 7.53 6.73 -7.27
C ALA A 107 8.82 6.06 -7.79
N LEU A 108 8.69 5.11 -8.72
CA LEU A 108 9.79 4.25 -9.16
C LEU A 108 10.41 4.66 -10.50
N CYS A 109 9.66 5.38 -11.35
CA CYS A 109 10.06 5.66 -12.72
C CYS A 109 10.16 7.16 -13.00
N SER A 110 11.13 7.51 -13.82
CA SER A 110 11.37 8.85 -14.39
C SER A 110 11.27 8.81 -15.91
N ALA A 111 11.29 9.98 -16.56
CA ALA A 111 11.40 10.05 -18.02
C ALA A 111 12.67 9.33 -18.52
N GLY A 112 12.51 8.46 -19.48
CA GLY A 112 13.57 7.60 -20.03
C GLY A 112 13.65 6.22 -19.39
N ASP A 113 13.01 5.97 -18.24
CA ASP A 113 12.92 4.63 -17.64
C ASP A 113 11.95 3.75 -18.41
N HIS A 114 12.14 2.44 -18.30
CA HIS A 114 11.35 1.42 -18.97
C HIS A 114 10.52 0.61 -17.98
N VAL A 115 9.26 0.36 -18.36
CA VAL A 115 8.33 -0.53 -17.67
C VAL A 115 7.91 -1.63 -18.62
N LEU A 116 8.02 -2.88 -18.19
CA LEU A 116 7.55 -4.04 -18.91
C LEU A 116 6.22 -4.52 -18.33
N VAL A 117 5.19 -4.58 -19.12
CA VAL A 117 3.80 -4.78 -18.68
C VAL A 117 3.23 -6.05 -19.29
N SER A 118 2.49 -6.84 -18.53
CA SER A 118 1.71 -7.93 -19.08
C SER A 118 0.64 -7.42 -20.05
N GLN A 119 0.44 -8.14 -21.16
CA GLN A 119 -0.67 -7.89 -22.08
C GLN A 119 -2.05 -8.19 -21.46
N SER A 120 -2.07 -8.99 -20.40
CA SER A 120 -3.29 -9.45 -19.72
C SER A 120 -3.71 -8.57 -18.54
N VAL A 121 -3.16 -7.35 -18.41
CA VAL A 121 -3.60 -6.40 -17.37
C VAL A 121 -4.93 -5.75 -17.74
N PHE A 122 -5.64 -5.25 -16.74
CA PHE A 122 -6.93 -4.59 -16.92
C PHE A 122 -6.86 -3.41 -17.91
N GLY A 123 -7.89 -3.23 -18.74
CA GLY A 123 -7.88 -2.24 -19.81
C GLY A 123 -7.63 -0.79 -19.39
N SER A 124 -8.06 -0.41 -18.17
CA SER A 124 -7.72 0.92 -17.62
C SER A 124 -6.25 1.06 -17.28
N THR A 125 -5.60 -0.03 -16.86
CA THR A 125 -4.14 -0.07 -16.63
C THR A 125 -3.39 0.16 -17.95
N ILE A 126 -3.79 -0.53 -19.03
CA ILE A 126 -3.23 -0.28 -20.38
C ILE A 126 -3.41 1.20 -20.77
N SER A 127 -4.62 1.74 -20.58
CA SER A 127 -4.88 3.14 -20.90
C SER A 127 -4.03 4.11 -20.08
N LEU A 128 -3.74 3.80 -18.81
CA LEU A 128 -2.87 4.60 -17.95
C LEU A 128 -1.43 4.62 -18.49
N PHE A 129 -0.89 3.46 -18.85
CA PHE A 129 0.46 3.37 -19.44
C PHE A 129 0.55 4.07 -20.80
N GLU A 130 -0.38 3.78 -21.73
CA GLU A 130 -0.35 4.31 -23.10
C GLU A 130 -0.58 5.81 -23.19
N LYS A 131 -1.60 6.33 -22.47
CA LYS A 131 -2.04 7.71 -22.63
C LYS A 131 -1.32 8.68 -21.71
N TYR A 132 -0.82 8.20 -20.56
CA TYR A 132 -0.25 9.09 -19.56
C TYR A 132 1.23 8.84 -19.37
N PHE A 133 1.69 7.65 -18.99
CA PHE A 133 3.10 7.43 -18.71
C PHE A 133 4.00 7.60 -19.93
N LYS A 134 3.59 7.11 -21.10
CA LYS A 134 4.34 7.39 -22.35
C LYS A 134 4.45 8.88 -22.65
N ARG A 135 3.41 9.65 -22.34
CA ARG A 135 3.42 11.12 -22.51
C ARG A 135 4.41 11.80 -21.57
N PHE A 136 4.68 11.22 -20.41
CA PHE A 136 5.69 11.71 -19.47
C PHE A 136 7.07 11.10 -19.69
N GLY A 137 7.27 10.43 -20.82
CA GLY A 137 8.58 9.92 -21.26
C GLY A 137 8.96 8.55 -20.70
N VAL A 138 8.05 7.85 -20.01
CA VAL A 138 8.28 6.46 -19.59
C VAL A 138 8.10 5.54 -20.80
N GLN A 139 9.09 4.68 -21.03
CA GLN A 139 9.03 3.68 -22.10
C GLN A 139 8.22 2.48 -21.61
N VAL A 140 7.30 1.98 -22.43
CA VAL A 140 6.41 0.87 -22.06
C VAL A 140 6.39 -0.17 -23.16
N ASP A 141 6.73 -1.41 -22.82
CA ASP A 141 6.59 -2.58 -23.69
C ASP A 141 5.65 -3.61 -23.07
N TYR A 142 5.06 -4.46 -23.89
CA TYR A 142 4.08 -5.46 -23.48
C TYR A 142 4.53 -6.87 -23.85
N VAL A 143 4.35 -7.81 -22.89
CA VAL A 143 4.68 -9.23 -23.07
C VAL A 143 3.48 -10.08 -22.68
N PRO A 144 3.20 -11.21 -23.38
CA PRO A 144 2.19 -12.16 -22.93
C PRO A 144 2.47 -12.63 -21.50
N LEU A 145 1.43 -12.73 -20.66
CA LEU A 145 1.55 -13.00 -19.22
C LEU A 145 2.39 -14.22 -18.92
N VAL A 146 2.20 -15.32 -19.65
CA VAL A 146 2.83 -16.63 -19.40
C VAL A 146 4.11 -16.89 -20.21
N ASP A 147 4.55 -15.94 -21.02
CA ASP A 147 5.78 -16.08 -21.83
C ASP A 147 7.02 -15.65 -21.05
N LEU A 148 7.48 -16.48 -20.11
CA LEU A 148 8.66 -16.19 -19.29
C LEU A 148 9.91 -15.87 -20.13
N GLY A 149 10.11 -16.59 -21.24
CA GLY A 149 11.25 -16.31 -22.13
C GLY A 149 11.13 -14.99 -22.87
N GLY A 150 9.90 -14.53 -23.14
CA GLY A 150 9.61 -13.19 -23.68
C GLY A 150 9.90 -12.11 -22.67
N TRP A 151 9.56 -12.30 -21.40
CA TRP A 151 9.87 -11.38 -20.31
C TRP A 151 11.38 -11.15 -20.20
N ASP A 152 12.16 -12.24 -20.11
CA ASP A 152 13.62 -12.16 -20.00
C ASP A 152 14.26 -11.38 -21.17
N LYS A 153 13.83 -11.66 -22.39
CA LYS A 153 14.35 -10.98 -23.59
C LYS A 153 13.95 -9.51 -23.70
N ALA A 154 12.82 -9.12 -23.12
CA ALA A 154 12.30 -7.76 -23.21
C ALA A 154 12.85 -6.82 -22.12
N ILE A 155 13.54 -7.34 -21.10
CA ILE A 155 14.22 -6.54 -20.10
C ILE A 155 15.34 -5.73 -20.77
N LYS A 156 15.40 -4.44 -20.44
CA LYS A 156 16.38 -3.47 -20.93
C LYS A 156 17.22 -2.94 -19.77
N PRO A 157 18.41 -2.34 -20.04
CA PRO A 157 19.24 -1.75 -18.97
C PRO A 157 18.55 -0.66 -18.14
N ASN A 158 17.53 -0.01 -18.72
CA ASN A 158 16.72 1.02 -18.06
C ASN A 158 15.36 0.50 -17.56
N THR A 159 15.14 -0.81 -17.53
CA THR A 159 13.92 -1.40 -16.94
C THR A 159 13.92 -1.20 -15.45
N LYS A 160 12.85 -0.58 -14.93
CA LYS A 160 12.66 -0.29 -13.51
C LYS A 160 11.52 -1.10 -12.88
N LEU A 161 10.55 -1.51 -13.69
CA LEU A 161 9.34 -2.16 -13.20
C LEU A 161 8.89 -3.26 -14.15
N LEU A 162 8.57 -4.42 -13.60
CA LEU A 162 7.81 -5.49 -14.24
C LEU A 162 6.41 -5.46 -13.65
N PHE A 163 5.39 -5.25 -14.46
CA PHE A 163 4.01 -5.10 -13.99
C PHE A 163 3.13 -6.23 -14.52
N VAL A 164 2.55 -6.99 -13.59
CA VAL A 164 1.65 -8.13 -13.88
C VAL A 164 0.39 -8.05 -13.03
N GLU A 165 -0.69 -8.65 -13.50
CA GLU A 165 -1.90 -8.95 -12.74
C GLU A 165 -2.12 -10.48 -12.76
N SER A 166 -2.24 -11.10 -11.59
CA SER A 166 -2.48 -12.54 -11.46
C SER A 166 -3.44 -12.78 -10.28
N PRO A 167 -4.62 -13.39 -10.52
CA PRO A 167 -5.20 -13.75 -11.82
C PRO A 167 -5.52 -12.54 -12.70
N SER A 168 -5.40 -12.70 -14.03
CA SER A 168 -5.76 -11.65 -14.99
C SER A 168 -7.28 -11.45 -15.08
N ASN A 169 -7.72 -10.23 -15.42
CA ASN A 169 -9.13 -9.91 -15.63
C ASN A 169 -9.41 -9.63 -17.12
N PRO A 170 -10.36 -10.32 -17.78
CA PRO A 170 -11.33 -11.28 -17.21
C PRO A 170 -10.96 -12.76 -17.33
N LEU A 171 -9.82 -13.12 -17.92
CA LEU A 171 -9.53 -14.49 -18.34
C LEU A 171 -9.04 -15.39 -17.20
N ALA A 172 -8.77 -14.84 -16.01
CA ALA A 172 -8.25 -15.54 -14.84
C ALA A 172 -6.95 -16.35 -15.13
N GLU A 173 -6.12 -15.88 -16.06
CA GLU A 173 -4.81 -16.47 -16.33
C GLU A 173 -3.89 -16.26 -15.11
N LEU A 174 -3.13 -17.27 -14.78
CA LEU A 174 -2.17 -17.24 -13.70
C LEU A 174 -0.73 -17.19 -14.27
N VAL A 175 0.14 -16.47 -13.57
CA VAL A 175 1.58 -16.45 -13.82
C VAL A 175 2.32 -16.99 -12.60
N ASP A 176 3.38 -17.70 -12.81
CA ASP A 176 4.34 -18.04 -11.77
C ASP A 176 5.24 -16.82 -11.52
N ILE A 177 4.94 -16.09 -10.43
CA ILE A 177 5.68 -14.86 -10.07
C ILE A 177 7.09 -15.20 -9.56
N GLY A 178 7.30 -16.44 -9.07
CA GLY A 178 8.58 -16.91 -8.55
C GLY A 178 9.57 -17.37 -9.63
N ALA A 179 9.09 -17.56 -10.87
CA ALA A 179 9.91 -18.03 -11.98
C ALA A 179 10.56 -16.86 -12.72
#